data_0ef6ed77a65bcc67c2bde2caf6759922
#
_entry.id   0ef6ed77a65bcc67c2bde2caf6759922
#
_cell.length_a   1.000
_cell.length_b   1.000
_cell.length_c   1.000
_cell.angle_alpha   90.00
_cell.angle_beta   90.00
_cell.angle_gamma   90.00
#
_symmetry.space_group_name_H-M   'P 1'
#
loop_
_entity.id
_entity.type
_entity.pdbx_description
1 polymer ?
#
loop_
_entity_poly.entity_id
_entity_poly.type
_entity_poly.pdbx_seq_one_letter_code
_entity_poly.pdbx_strand_id
1 'polypeptide(L)'
;MKRAPTVTTTPEFLHLGNQVYADTYERMRSLVQAQSFNDQIWLLEHPPVFTLGTAADKANVLNPGDIPVIQTDRGGEVTFHGPGQLVIYFLLDIKQKKIGPKTLVANLQNLIQNILQHYSIESSFIEGAPGVYVGEKKIASIGLRISKGRTYHGISLNVDMDLTPFGLINPCGYEGLEVTQISDFDSNVTLEDVESVAIKEMQRLFS
;
A
#
# COMPACT_ATOMS: atom_id res chain seq x y z
N MET A 1 -21.18 30.00 19.77
CA MET A 1 -19.88 29.34 19.61
C MET A 1 -19.56 29.24 18.12
N LYS A 2 -18.57 30.00 17.64
CA LYS A 2 -18.11 29.95 16.25
C LYS A 2 -17.29 28.67 16.09
N ARG A 3 -17.70 27.77 15.17
CA ARG A 3 -16.90 26.61 14.77
C ARG A 3 -15.55 27.11 14.25
N ALA A 4 -14.47 26.62 14.83
CA ALA A 4 -13.13 26.83 14.28
C ALA A 4 -13.12 26.34 12.83
N PRO A 5 -12.43 27.01 11.90
CA PRO A 5 -12.32 26.57 10.52
C PRO A 5 -11.65 25.20 10.50
N THR A 6 -12.24 24.27 9.78
CA THR A 6 -11.66 22.95 9.48
C THR A 6 -10.46 23.21 8.58
N VAL A 7 -9.27 23.27 9.15
CA VAL A 7 -8.03 23.32 8.38
C VAL A 7 -7.86 21.92 7.80
N THR A 8 -8.22 21.73 6.54
CA THR A 8 -7.79 20.56 5.76
C THR A 8 -6.30 20.75 5.48
N THR A 9 -5.45 20.28 6.37
CA THR A 9 -4.02 20.29 6.14
C THR A 9 -3.68 19.23 5.11
N THR A 10 -2.94 19.63 4.05
CA THR A 10 -2.29 18.68 3.14
C THR A 10 -1.42 17.74 3.97
N PRO A 11 -1.46 16.41 3.74
CA PRO A 11 -0.60 15.47 4.45
C PRO A 11 0.89 15.80 4.26
N GLU A 12 1.69 15.56 5.28
CA GLU A 12 3.17 15.61 5.17
C GLU A 12 3.65 14.34 4.43
N PHE A 13 4.50 14.52 3.41
CA PHE A 13 5.12 13.41 2.68
C PHE A 13 6.49 13.09 3.27
N LEU A 14 6.70 11.85 3.67
CA LEU A 14 7.96 11.39 4.28
C LEU A 14 8.57 10.27 3.43
N HIS A 15 9.77 10.52 2.92
CA HIS A 15 10.59 9.52 2.24
C HIS A 15 11.46 8.81 3.27
N LEU A 16 11.18 7.56 3.54
CA LEU A 16 11.83 6.82 4.62
C LEU A 16 12.91 5.86 4.14
N GLY A 17 13.00 5.62 2.82
CA GLY A 17 13.93 4.63 2.27
C GLY A 17 13.61 3.20 2.73
N ASN A 18 14.61 2.35 2.86
CA ASN A 18 14.41 0.97 3.27
C ASN A 18 14.19 0.86 4.79
N GLN A 19 13.06 0.31 5.22
CA GLN A 19 12.64 0.25 6.63
C GLN A 19 12.27 -1.17 7.05
N VAL A 20 12.74 -1.61 8.21
CA VAL A 20 12.29 -2.88 8.81
C VAL A 20 10.80 -2.84 9.08
N TYR A 21 10.06 -3.84 8.60
CA TYR A 21 8.60 -3.86 8.67
C TYR A 21 8.07 -3.76 10.11
N ALA A 22 8.61 -4.56 11.03
CA ALA A 22 8.13 -4.62 12.41
C ALA A 22 8.21 -3.25 13.11
N ASP A 23 9.34 -2.54 12.95
CA ASP A 23 9.56 -1.23 13.56
C ASP A 23 8.63 -0.18 12.95
N THR A 24 8.45 -0.23 11.62
CA THR A 24 7.55 0.66 10.88
C THR A 24 6.10 0.45 11.31
N TYR A 25 5.68 -0.81 11.48
CA TYR A 25 4.35 -1.16 11.92
C TYR A 25 4.05 -0.63 13.33
N GLU A 26 4.97 -0.83 14.29
CA GLU A 26 4.80 -0.29 15.64
C GLU A 26 4.80 1.23 15.66
N ARG A 27 5.63 1.88 14.84
CA ARG A 27 5.63 3.35 14.69
C ARG A 27 4.29 3.85 14.16
N MET A 28 3.71 3.23 13.12
CA MET A 28 2.38 3.58 12.61
C MET A 28 1.32 3.45 13.70
N ARG A 29 1.29 2.31 14.42
CA ARG A 29 0.33 2.06 15.50
C ARG A 29 0.41 3.10 16.61
N SER A 30 1.62 3.45 17.01
CA SER A 30 1.86 4.46 18.04
C SER A 30 1.34 5.83 17.63
N LEU A 31 1.61 6.24 16.38
CA LEU A 31 1.18 7.53 15.84
C LEU A 31 -0.35 7.65 15.77
N VAL A 32 -1.05 6.63 15.26
CA VAL A 32 -2.51 6.69 15.14
C VAL A 32 -3.23 6.66 16.50
N GLN A 33 -2.54 6.21 17.56
CA GLN A 33 -3.06 6.23 18.93
C GLN A 33 -2.76 7.52 19.68
N ALA A 34 -1.80 8.33 19.21
CA ALA A 34 -1.37 9.56 19.88
C ALA A 34 -2.51 10.58 20.05
N GLN A 35 -2.43 11.39 21.10
CA GLN A 35 -3.41 12.47 21.33
C GLN A 35 -3.33 13.54 20.24
N SER A 36 -2.11 13.94 19.86
CA SER A 36 -1.84 14.83 18.73
C SER A 36 -1.53 13.99 17.51
N PHE A 37 -2.16 14.29 16.40
CA PHE A 37 -2.01 13.57 15.15
C PHE A 37 -2.06 14.54 13.97
N ASN A 38 -1.04 14.46 13.13
CA ASN A 38 -1.01 15.15 11.84
C ASN A 38 -1.03 14.10 10.74
N ASP A 39 -1.74 14.40 9.65
CA ASP A 39 -1.78 13.54 8.49
C ASP A 39 -0.40 13.40 7.87
N GLN A 40 -0.01 12.16 7.59
CA GLN A 40 1.27 11.82 6.97
C GLN A 40 1.08 10.77 5.89
N ILE A 41 1.91 10.83 4.87
CA ILE A 41 2.04 9.78 3.84
C ILE A 41 3.50 9.38 3.81
N TRP A 42 3.77 8.09 4.05
CA TRP A 42 5.11 7.53 4.06
C TRP A 42 5.38 6.75 2.80
N LEU A 43 6.48 7.06 2.12
CA LEU A 43 6.97 6.34 0.96
C LEU A 43 8.25 5.61 1.36
N LEU A 44 8.29 4.32 1.11
CA LEU A 44 9.37 3.46 1.60
C LEU A 44 9.44 2.13 0.84
N GLU A 45 10.48 1.36 1.15
CA GLU A 45 10.63 -0.06 0.83
C GLU A 45 10.77 -0.86 2.12
N HIS A 46 10.61 -2.17 2.03
CA HIS A 46 10.93 -3.12 3.10
C HIS A 46 11.99 -4.13 2.66
N PRO A 47 12.86 -4.62 3.55
CA PRO A 47 13.53 -5.91 3.37
C PRO A 47 12.49 -7.01 3.14
N PRO A 48 12.89 -8.15 2.54
CA PRO A 48 11.98 -9.27 2.28
C PRO A 48 11.17 -9.66 3.52
N VAL A 49 9.84 -9.64 3.40
CA VAL A 49 8.91 -9.99 4.48
C VAL A 49 7.55 -10.43 3.93
N PHE A 50 6.98 -11.49 4.49
CA PHE A 50 5.58 -11.83 4.32
C PHE A 50 4.74 -11.20 5.43
N THR A 51 3.62 -10.59 5.07
CA THR A 51 2.68 -10.04 6.04
C THR A 51 1.32 -10.70 5.90
N LEU A 52 0.74 -11.11 7.04
CA LEU A 52 -0.59 -11.69 7.10
C LEU A 52 -1.59 -10.63 7.58
N GLY A 53 -2.60 -10.36 6.78
CA GLY A 53 -3.70 -9.47 7.15
C GLY A 53 -4.71 -10.18 8.05
N THR A 54 -5.80 -9.47 8.40
CA THR A 54 -6.83 -9.99 9.31
C THR A 54 -7.68 -11.12 8.72
N ALA A 55 -7.71 -11.25 7.39
CA ALA A 55 -8.42 -12.32 6.70
C ALA A 55 -7.49 -13.50 6.33
N ALA A 56 -6.18 -13.40 6.64
CA ALA A 56 -5.21 -14.35 6.18
C ALA A 56 -5.36 -15.73 6.83
N ASP A 57 -5.45 -16.76 5.99
CA ASP A 57 -5.23 -18.14 6.40
C ASP A 57 -3.72 -18.44 6.34
N LYS A 58 -3.17 -18.96 7.43
CA LYS A 58 -1.76 -19.38 7.49
C LYS A 58 -1.43 -20.48 6.48
N ALA A 59 -2.41 -21.27 6.05
CA ALA A 59 -2.25 -22.27 4.99
C ALA A 59 -1.87 -21.64 3.64
N ASN A 60 -2.12 -20.34 3.44
CA ASN A 60 -1.69 -19.60 2.26
C ASN A 60 -0.21 -19.22 2.26
N VAL A 61 0.54 -19.51 3.32
CA VAL A 61 2.00 -19.44 3.36
C VAL A 61 2.53 -20.84 3.09
N LEU A 62 2.94 -21.09 1.83
CA LEU A 62 3.30 -22.44 1.35
C LEU A 62 4.70 -22.85 1.81
N ASN A 63 5.68 -21.97 1.59
CA ASN A 63 7.08 -22.23 1.95
C ASN A 63 7.85 -20.91 2.12
N PRO A 64 7.82 -20.27 3.30
CA PRO A 64 8.43 -18.96 3.49
C PRO A 64 9.97 -18.98 3.49
N GLY A 65 10.61 -20.15 3.64
CA GLY A 65 12.06 -20.24 3.80
C GLY A 65 12.55 -19.39 4.97
N ASP A 66 13.59 -18.59 4.73
CA ASP A 66 14.19 -17.69 5.72
C ASP A 66 13.49 -16.30 5.76
N ILE A 67 12.49 -16.06 4.91
CA ILE A 67 11.77 -14.79 4.87
C ILE A 67 10.84 -14.68 6.09
N PRO A 68 10.96 -13.63 6.91
CA PRO A 68 10.10 -13.43 8.07
C PRO A 68 8.61 -13.39 7.70
N VAL A 69 7.77 -14.01 8.53
CA VAL A 69 6.30 -13.97 8.41
C VAL A 69 5.72 -13.22 9.60
N ILE A 70 5.08 -12.08 9.34
CA ILE A 70 4.57 -11.18 10.39
C ILE A 70 3.06 -11.09 10.34
N GLN A 71 2.39 -11.41 11.46
CA GLN A 71 0.96 -11.17 11.62
C GLN A 71 0.70 -9.68 11.84
N THR A 72 -0.26 -9.13 11.07
CA THR A 72 -0.63 -7.72 11.14
C THR A 72 -2.14 -7.55 11.30
N ASP A 73 -2.58 -6.32 11.48
CA ASP A 73 -4.01 -5.97 11.56
C ASP A 73 -4.53 -5.21 10.34
N ARG A 74 -3.73 -5.12 9.26
CA ARG A 74 -4.25 -4.61 7.97
C ARG A 74 -5.36 -5.50 7.42
N GLY A 75 -6.22 -4.94 6.61
CA GLY A 75 -7.18 -5.75 5.85
C GLY A 75 -6.49 -6.67 4.83
N GLY A 76 -7.22 -7.70 4.41
CA GLY A 76 -6.80 -8.63 3.37
C GLY A 76 -6.02 -9.83 3.88
N GLU A 77 -5.51 -10.60 2.93
CA GLU A 77 -4.83 -11.88 3.07
C GLU A 77 -3.29 -11.71 3.18
N VAL A 78 -2.54 -12.80 2.91
CA VAL A 78 -1.07 -12.77 2.84
C VAL A 78 -0.58 -11.98 1.63
N THR A 79 0.53 -11.26 1.79
CA THR A 79 1.29 -10.63 0.71
C THR A 79 2.78 -10.63 1.01
N PHE A 80 3.57 -10.28 0.01
CA PHE A 80 5.02 -10.12 0.11
C PHE A 80 5.42 -8.65 -0.06
N HIS A 81 6.43 -8.23 0.69
CA HIS A 81 7.15 -6.98 0.49
C HIS A 81 8.64 -7.27 0.34
N GLY A 82 9.32 -6.53 -0.55
CA GLY A 82 10.74 -6.65 -0.80
C GLY A 82 11.30 -5.42 -1.52
N PRO A 83 12.64 -5.32 -1.66
CA PRO A 83 13.29 -4.26 -2.41
C PRO A 83 12.76 -4.16 -3.84
N GLY A 84 12.62 -2.94 -4.36
CA GLY A 84 12.02 -2.67 -5.67
C GLY A 84 10.49 -2.58 -5.66
N GLN A 85 9.84 -2.69 -4.49
CA GLN A 85 8.41 -2.47 -4.31
C GLN A 85 8.19 -1.12 -3.64
N LEU A 86 7.45 -0.21 -4.29
CA LEU A 86 7.04 1.04 -3.65
C LEU A 86 5.90 0.78 -2.67
N VAL A 87 6.16 0.98 -1.39
CA VAL A 87 5.16 0.92 -0.32
C VAL A 87 4.78 2.33 0.09
N ILE A 88 3.46 2.60 0.11
CA ILE A 88 2.94 3.91 0.52
C ILE A 88 1.94 3.71 1.65
N TYR A 89 2.28 4.23 2.83
CA TYR A 89 1.41 4.19 4.00
C TYR A 89 0.68 5.51 4.20
N PHE A 90 -0.63 5.43 4.43
CA PHE A 90 -1.54 6.56 4.58
C PHE A 90 -1.98 6.68 6.04
N LEU A 91 -1.37 7.61 6.76
CA LEU A 91 -1.72 7.96 8.13
C LEU A 91 -2.59 9.22 8.08
N LEU A 92 -3.90 9.03 7.93
CA LEU A 92 -4.86 10.11 7.67
C LEU A 92 -5.99 10.10 8.71
N ASP A 93 -6.40 11.26 9.19
CA ASP A 93 -7.64 11.41 9.95
C ASP A 93 -8.83 11.52 8.99
N ILE A 94 -9.35 10.36 8.58
CA ILE A 94 -10.47 10.28 7.63
C ILE A 94 -11.80 10.75 8.24
N LYS A 95 -11.90 10.74 9.58
CA LYS A 95 -13.07 11.29 10.27
C LYS A 95 -13.11 12.80 10.14
N GLN A 96 -11.97 13.48 10.33
CA GLN A 96 -11.84 14.92 10.15
C GLN A 96 -12.03 15.31 8.68
N LYS A 97 -11.47 14.53 7.76
CA LYS A 97 -11.63 14.73 6.30
C LYS A 97 -13.02 14.36 5.78
N LYS A 98 -13.85 13.71 6.58
CA LYS A 98 -15.20 13.21 6.18
C LYS A 98 -15.14 12.23 5.00
N ILE A 99 -14.06 11.46 4.90
CA ILE A 99 -13.87 10.43 3.86
C ILE A 99 -14.32 9.08 4.42
N GLY A 100 -15.22 8.41 3.71
CA GLY A 100 -15.62 7.05 4.04
C GLY A 100 -14.56 6.01 3.65
N PRO A 101 -14.48 4.86 4.36
CA PRO A 101 -13.50 3.81 4.03
C PRO A 101 -13.55 3.34 2.58
N LYS A 102 -14.75 3.12 2.04
CA LYS A 102 -14.94 2.69 0.64
C LYS A 102 -14.45 3.75 -0.36
N THR A 103 -14.75 5.03 -0.08
CA THR A 103 -14.28 6.14 -0.90
C THR A 103 -12.76 6.24 -0.88
N LEU A 104 -12.13 6.05 0.30
CA LEU A 104 -10.67 6.05 0.39
C LEU A 104 -10.07 4.93 -0.45
N VAL A 105 -10.58 3.69 -0.34
CA VAL A 105 -10.07 2.57 -1.15
C VAL A 105 -10.22 2.86 -2.65
N ALA A 106 -11.36 3.37 -3.10
CA ALA A 106 -11.55 3.77 -4.50
C ALA A 106 -10.56 4.86 -4.94
N ASN A 107 -10.31 5.84 -4.09
CA ASN A 107 -9.31 6.88 -4.37
C ASN A 107 -7.90 6.31 -4.50
N LEU A 108 -7.53 5.35 -3.65
CA LEU A 108 -6.22 4.69 -3.73
C LEU A 108 -6.09 3.78 -4.96
N GLN A 109 -7.17 3.13 -5.38
CA GLN A 109 -7.21 2.39 -6.64
C GLN A 109 -6.98 3.33 -7.82
N ASN A 110 -7.71 4.44 -7.88
CA ASN A 110 -7.55 5.45 -8.94
C ASN A 110 -6.15 6.08 -8.92
N LEU A 111 -5.57 6.30 -7.74
CA LEU A 111 -4.19 6.77 -7.60
C LEU A 111 -3.21 5.82 -8.29
N ILE A 112 -3.32 4.52 -8.05
CA ILE A 112 -2.45 3.52 -8.67
C ILE A 112 -2.68 3.51 -10.19
N GLN A 113 -3.94 3.57 -10.66
CA GLN A 113 -4.22 3.64 -12.10
C GLN A 113 -3.58 4.85 -12.77
N ASN A 114 -3.66 6.03 -12.13
CA ASN A 114 -3.05 7.25 -12.67
C ASN A 114 -1.52 7.12 -12.74
N ILE A 115 -0.88 6.49 -11.72
CA ILE A 115 0.55 6.21 -11.75
C ILE A 115 0.88 5.27 -12.93
N LEU A 116 0.15 4.18 -13.11
CA LEU A 116 0.36 3.21 -14.19
C LEU A 116 0.12 3.82 -15.57
N GLN A 117 -0.88 4.71 -15.69
CA GLN A 117 -1.16 5.43 -16.92
C GLN A 117 0.00 6.32 -17.37
N HIS A 118 0.79 6.88 -16.42
CA HIS A 118 2.01 7.63 -16.75
C HIS A 118 3.01 6.77 -17.54
N TYR A 119 3.03 5.47 -17.29
CA TYR A 119 3.87 4.48 -17.98
C TYR A 119 3.12 3.79 -19.13
N SER A 120 1.97 4.31 -19.56
CA SER A 120 1.11 3.73 -20.60
C SER A 120 0.65 2.30 -20.32
N ILE A 121 0.53 1.93 -19.03
CA ILE A 121 0.07 0.61 -18.58
C ILE A 121 -1.44 0.69 -18.31
N GLU A 122 -2.23 -0.01 -19.12
CA GLU A 122 -3.66 -0.18 -18.88
C GLU A 122 -3.91 -1.13 -17.71
N SER A 123 -4.74 -0.70 -16.77
CA SER A 123 -5.01 -1.48 -15.56
C SER A 123 -6.49 -1.49 -15.19
N SER A 124 -6.88 -2.48 -14.41
CA SER A 124 -8.27 -2.71 -14.02
C SER A 124 -8.41 -3.09 -12.54
N PHE A 125 -9.65 -3.11 -12.08
CA PHE A 125 -10.04 -3.62 -10.77
C PHE A 125 -10.85 -4.90 -10.93
N ILE A 126 -10.65 -5.85 -10.02
CA ILE A 126 -11.45 -7.07 -9.94
C ILE A 126 -12.34 -6.96 -8.71
N GLU A 127 -13.66 -7.11 -8.90
CA GLU A 127 -14.61 -7.07 -7.79
C GLU A 127 -14.33 -8.20 -6.79
N GLY A 128 -14.28 -7.86 -5.50
CA GLY A 128 -13.97 -8.81 -4.44
C GLY A 128 -12.50 -9.13 -4.24
N ALA A 129 -11.60 -8.66 -5.13
CA ALA A 129 -10.16 -8.86 -5.05
C ALA A 129 -9.41 -7.52 -4.92
N PRO A 130 -9.22 -7.00 -3.69
CA PRO A 130 -8.61 -5.69 -3.48
C PRO A 130 -7.20 -5.59 -4.09
N GLY A 131 -7.00 -4.57 -4.95
CA GLY A 131 -5.74 -4.32 -5.64
C GLY A 131 -5.96 -3.74 -7.02
N VAL A 132 -4.90 -3.69 -7.82
CA VAL A 132 -4.92 -3.25 -9.21
C VAL A 132 -4.25 -4.31 -10.07
N TYR A 133 -4.80 -4.55 -11.26
CA TYR A 133 -4.42 -5.64 -12.14
C TYR A 133 -4.09 -5.13 -13.55
N VAL A 134 -3.13 -5.78 -14.19
CA VAL A 134 -2.81 -5.62 -15.61
C VAL A 134 -3.13 -6.95 -16.28
N GLY A 135 -4.18 -6.98 -17.10
CA GLY A 135 -4.79 -8.23 -17.48
C GLY A 135 -5.28 -9.01 -16.25
N GLU A 136 -4.81 -10.25 -16.10
CA GLU A 136 -5.12 -11.11 -14.96
C GLU A 136 -4.06 -11.04 -13.83
N LYS A 137 -2.94 -10.35 -14.06
CA LYS A 137 -1.80 -10.30 -13.13
C LYS A 137 -1.92 -9.10 -12.17
N LYS A 138 -1.69 -9.35 -10.90
CA LYS A 138 -1.75 -8.32 -9.88
C LYS A 138 -0.46 -7.50 -9.87
N ILE A 139 -0.57 -6.17 -10.01
CA ILE A 139 0.57 -5.25 -9.97
C ILE A 139 0.65 -4.48 -8.64
N ALA A 140 -0.48 -4.32 -7.96
CA ALA A 140 -0.51 -3.60 -6.69
C ALA A 140 -1.52 -4.19 -5.71
N SER A 141 -1.20 -4.15 -4.43
CA SER A 141 -2.07 -4.57 -3.33
C SER A 141 -2.53 -3.36 -2.51
N ILE A 142 -3.74 -3.44 -1.96
CA ILE A 142 -4.32 -2.43 -1.06
C ILE A 142 -4.75 -3.12 0.21
N GLY A 143 -4.20 -2.68 1.35
CA GLY A 143 -4.58 -3.17 2.66
C GLY A 143 -4.49 -2.05 3.68
N LEU A 144 -5.62 -1.61 4.21
CA LEU A 144 -5.72 -0.54 5.19
C LEU A 144 -6.20 -1.07 6.54
N ARG A 145 -5.87 -0.34 7.59
CA ARG A 145 -6.52 -0.43 8.90
C ARG A 145 -7.04 0.92 9.31
N ILE A 146 -8.21 0.93 9.93
CA ILE A 146 -8.80 2.15 10.52
C ILE A 146 -8.93 1.93 12.02
N SER A 147 -8.36 2.84 12.80
CA SER A 147 -8.45 2.87 14.24
C SER A 147 -8.78 4.28 14.71
N LYS A 148 -9.83 4.45 15.51
CA LYS A 148 -10.29 5.75 16.03
C LYS A 148 -10.55 6.82 14.95
N GLY A 149 -10.89 6.42 13.72
CA GLY A 149 -11.10 7.32 12.58
C GLY A 149 -9.84 7.72 11.82
N ARG A 150 -8.68 7.14 12.19
CA ARG A 150 -7.39 7.32 11.51
C ARG A 150 -6.98 6.06 10.78
N THR A 151 -6.33 6.22 9.63
CA THR A 151 -5.84 5.11 8.82
C THR A 151 -4.36 4.84 9.07
N TYR A 152 -3.92 3.63 8.76
CA TYR A 152 -2.53 3.22 8.61
C TYR A 152 -2.43 2.01 7.69
N HIS A 153 -1.21 1.57 7.35
CA HIS A 153 -0.94 0.77 6.17
C HIS A 153 -1.36 1.51 4.89
N GLY A 154 -1.53 0.81 3.77
CA GLY A 154 -1.82 1.48 2.52
C GLY A 154 -1.74 0.59 1.30
N ILE A 155 -0.86 0.95 0.38
CA ILE A 155 -0.66 0.25 -0.89
C ILE A 155 0.78 -0.26 -1.01
N SER A 156 0.94 -1.32 -1.82
CA SER A 156 2.24 -1.74 -2.33
C SER A 156 2.14 -1.89 -3.84
N LEU A 157 3.03 -1.25 -4.58
CA LEU A 157 3.12 -1.25 -6.04
C LEU A 157 4.43 -1.91 -6.45
N ASN A 158 4.34 -2.99 -7.22
CA ASN A 158 5.51 -3.66 -7.74
C ASN A 158 6.14 -2.81 -8.85
N VAL A 159 7.39 -2.39 -8.69
CA VAL A 159 8.09 -1.51 -9.65
C VAL A 159 9.17 -2.30 -10.40
N ASP A 160 10.23 -2.72 -9.72
CA ASP A 160 11.32 -3.51 -10.27
C ASP A 160 11.93 -4.38 -9.14
N MET A 161 11.30 -5.51 -8.87
CA MET A 161 11.59 -6.37 -7.73
C MET A 161 11.69 -7.84 -8.13
N ASP A 162 12.27 -8.65 -7.24
CA ASP A 162 12.16 -10.11 -7.35
C ASP A 162 10.73 -10.56 -7.03
N LEU A 163 10.00 -11.03 -8.04
CA LEU A 163 8.63 -11.53 -7.90
C LEU A 163 8.58 -13.01 -7.45
N THR A 164 9.71 -13.72 -7.42
CA THR A 164 9.73 -15.17 -7.10
C THR A 164 9.14 -15.50 -5.71
N PRO A 165 9.30 -14.65 -4.65
CA PRO A 165 8.70 -14.95 -3.36
C PRO A 165 7.16 -14.98 -3.37
N PHE A 166 6.48 -14.34 -4.32
CA PHE A 166 5.02 -14.49 -4.44
C PHE A 166 4.59 -15.91 -4.76
N GLY A 167 5.45 -16.73 -5.40
CA GLY A 167 5.22 -18.16 -5.62
C GLY A 167 5.31 -19.03 -4.34
N LEU A 168 5.77 -18.46 -3.23
CA LEU A 168 5.86 -19.14 -1.92
C LEU A 168 4.61 -18.92 -1.05
N ILE A 169 3.62 -18.18 -1.56
CA ILE A 169 2.35 -17.89 -0.92
C ILE A 169 1.20 -18.03 -1.93
N ASN A 170 -0.04 -18.10 -1.44
CA ASN A 170 -1.25 -17.88 -2.26
C ASN A 170 -1.72 -16.43 -2.03
N PRO A 171 -1.31 -15.46 -2.88
CA PRO A 171 -1.63 -14.06 -2.65
C PRO A 171 -3.15 -13.87 -2.66
N CYS A 172 -3.68 -13.12 -1.68
CA CYS A 172 -5.12 -12.90 -1.53
C CYS A 172 -5.97 -14.17 -1.36
N GLY A 173 -5.36 -15.30 -0.96
CA GLY A 173 -6.06 -16.58 -0.82
C GLY A 173 -6.39 -17.27 -2.16
N TYR A 174 -5.89 -16.74 -3.27
CA TYR A 174 -6.10 -17.35 -4.61
C TYR A 174 -4.88 -18.16 -5.01
N GLU A 175 -5.06 -19.46 -5.16
CA GLU A 175 -4.03 -20.36 -5.71
C GLU A 175 -3.70 -19.96 -7.14
N GLY A 176 -2.40 -19.81 -7.43
CA GLY A 176 -1.93 -19.50 -8.79
C GLY A 176 -2.16 -18.05 -9.25
N LEU A 177 -2.50 -17.11 -8.35
CA LEU A 177 -2.59 -15.71 -8.74
C LEU A 177 -1.22 -15.20 -9.18
N GLU A 178 -1.10 -14.88 -10.45
CA GLU A 178 0.11 -14.29 -11.02
C GLU A 178 0.24 -12.82 -10.60
N VAL A 179 1.50 -12.38 -10.48
CA VAL A 179 1.86 -10.99 -10.22
C VAL A 179 2.70 -10.44 -11.37
N THR A 180 2.75 -9.12 -11.50
CA THR A 180 3.57 -8.39 -12.47
C THR A 180 4.10 -7.10 -11.81
N GLN A 181 4.91 -6.36 -12.53
CA GLN A 181 5.56 -5.12 -12.07
C GLN A 181 5.72 -4.14 -13.23
N ILE A 182 6.05 -2.88 -12.93
CA ILE A 182 6.17 -1.85 -13.96
C ILE A 182 7.33 -2.16 -14.91
N SER A 183 8.45 -2.70 -14.42
CA SER A 183 9.63 -3.02 -15.23
C SER A 183 9.38 -4.11 -16.31
N ASP A 184 8.29 -4.89 -16.17
CA ASP A 184 7.87 -5.82 -17.23
C ASP A 184 7.35 -5.08 -18.48
N PHE A 185 7.01 -3.79 -18.38
CA PHE A 185 6.49 -2.93 -19.46
C PHE A 185 7.44 -1.80 -19.83
N ASP A 186 8.22 -1.29 -18.88
CA ASP A 186 9.25 -0.27 -19.08
C ASP A 186 10.52 -0.68 -18.31
N SER A 187 11.47 -1.29 -19.00
CA SER A 187 12.71 -1.80 -18.43
C SER A 187 13.67 -0.72 -17.90
N ASN A 188 13.40 0.56 -18.17
CA ASN A 188 14.22 1.68 -17.68
C ASN A 188 13.62 2.35 -16.44
N VAL A 189 12.45 1.89 -15.97
CA VAL A 189 11.79 2.47 -14.80
C VAL A 189 12.67 2.31 -13.56
N THR A 190 12.72 3.35 -12.75
CA THR A 190 13.33 3.29 -11.42
C THR A 190 12.28 3.52 -10.34
N LEU A 191 12.56 3.03 -9.14
CA LEU A 191 11.68 3.27 -7.99
C LEU A 191 11.50 4.76 -7.72
N GLU A 192 12.58 5.56 -7.85
CA GLU A 192 12.58 7.01 -7.63
C GLU A 192 11.68 7.75 -8.64
N ASP A 193 11.67 7.30 -9.90
CA ASP A 193 10.77 7.86 -10.92
C ASP A 193 9.31 7.62 -10.56
N VAL A 194 8.96 6.38 -10.16
CA VAL A 194 7.60 6.01 -9.76
C VAL A 194 7.18 6.75 -8.50
N GLU A 195 8.07 6.89 -7.53
CA GLU A 195 7.84 7.66 -6.30
C GLU A 195 7.54 9.14 -6.63
N SER A 196 8.30 9.73 -7.54
CA SER A 196 8.09 11.11 -7.99
C SER A 196 6.73 11.31 -8.67
N VAL A 197 6.29 10.35 -9.49
CA VAL A 197 4.95 10.35 -10.09
C VAL A 197 3.88 10.18 -9.03
N ALA A 198 4.06 9.23 -8.11
CA ALA A 198 3.11 8.96 -7.03
C ALA A 198 2.87 10.19 -6.16
N ILE A 199 3.92 10.95 -5.81
CA ILE A 199 3.80 12.18 -5.02
C ILE A 199 2.95 13.23 -5.75
N LYS A 200 3.20 13.44 -7.07
CA LYS A 200 2.42 14.39 -7.86
C LYS A 200 0.93 14.01 -7.89
N GLU A 201 0.62 12.73 -8.08
CA GLU A 201 -0.77 12.25 -8.09
C GLU A 201 -1.41 12.34 -6.70
N MET A 202 -0.68 12.05 -5.63
CA MET A 202 -1.18 12.21 -4.26
C MET A 202 -1.39 13.68 -3.88
N GLN A 203 -0.53 14.58 -4.33
CA GLN A 203 -0.74 16.03 -4.15
C GLN A 203 -2.04 16.50 -4.80
N ARG A 204 -2.39 15.97 -5.99
CA ARG A 204 -3.68 16.26 -6.65
C ARG A 204 -4.87 15.67 -5.90
N LEU A 205 -4.71 14.48 -5.31
CA LEU A 205 -5.77 13.80 -4.58
C LEU A 205 -6.09 14.48 -3.25
N PHE A 206 -5.11 15.06 -2.57
CA PHE A 206 -5.24 15.62 -1.24
C PHE A 206 -5.15 17.16 -1.18
N SER A 207 -5.19 17.85 -2.36
CA SER A 207 -5.25 19.30 -2.48
C SER A 207 -6.63 19.91 -2.16
#